data_f2238539ac379ee811f83b0377e86acf
#
_entry.id   f2238539ac379ee811f83b0377e86acf
#
_cell.length_a   1.000
_cell.length_b   1.000
_cell.length_c   1.000
_cell.angle_alpha   90.00
_cell.angle_beta   90.00
_cell.angle_gamma   90.00
#
_symmetry.space_group_name_H-M   'P 1'
#
loop_
_entity.id
_entity.type
_entity.pdbx_description
1 polymer ?
#
loop_
_entity_poly.entity_id
_entity_poly.type
_entity_poly.pdbx_seq_one_letter_code
_entity_poly.pdbx_strand_id
1 'polypeptide(L)'
;HPIFKYQAYPFKRKIIMEMNIQDVKNYLPHRYPFLLIDRVLEIEVGKSLVALKNVTFNEPQFTGHFPSQPIMPGVMIVEALAQATGILAFKSEVGKPIDGQIYMLVGIDKVRFKRMVEPGDQLRLEVEVLTVKRGIWKFKCQATVDGKVVTTAELMCTQKAAD
;
A
#
# COMPACT_ATOMS: atom_id res chain seq x y z
N HIS A 1 -41.31 -6.62 -0.52
CA HIS A 1 -40.17 -6.97 0.33
C HIS A 1 -39.01 -6.02 0.02
N PRO A 2 -38.60 -5.17 0.97
CA PRO A 2 -37.37 -4.42 0.77
C PRO A 2 -36.20 -5.42 0.82
N ILE A 3 -35.56 -5.66 -0.32
CA ILE A 3 -34.39 -6.55 -0.47
C ILE A 3 -33.16 -5.96 0.25
N PHE A 4 -33.22 -4.68 0.61
CA PHE A 4 -32.17 -4.01 1.37
C PHE A 4 -32.75 -3.42 2.65
N LYS A 5 -32.59 -4.10 3.76
CA LYS A 5 -32.59 -3.42 5.05
C LYS A 5 -31.31 -2.59 5.09
N TYR A 6 -31.44 -1.30 4.78
CA TYR A 6 -30.42 -0.35 5.18
C TYR A 6 -30.36 -0.38 6.70
N GLN A 7 -29.58 -1.26 7.24
CA GLN A 7 -29.12 -1.08 8.59
C GLN A 7 -28.18 0.11 8.51
N ALA A 8 -28.66 1.26 8.98
CA ALA A 8 -27.78 2.40 9.21
C ALA A 8 -26.69 1.91 10.16
N TYR A 9 -25.54 1.56 9.60
CA TYR A 9 -24.37 1.34 10.41
C TYR A 9 -24.10 2.66 11.14
N PRO A 10 -24.06 2.68 12.47
CA PRO A 10 -23.72 3.88 13.21
C PRO A 10 -22.20 4.12 13.08
N PHE A 11 -21.73 4.28 11.84
CA PHE A 11 -20.40 4.77 11.60
C PHE A 11 -20.43 6.29 11.75
N LYS A 12 -20.09 6.77 12.93
CA LYS A 12 -19.36 8.01 13.01
C LYS A 12 -18.02 7.76 12.29
N ARG A 13 -18.09 7.68 10.95
CA ARG A 13 -16.90 7.70 10.12
C ARG A 13 -16.29 9.08 10.27
N LYS A 14 -15.33 9.22 11.17
CA LYS A 14 -14.27 10.17 10.95
C LYS A 14 -13.46 9.59 9.78
N ILE A 15 -13.94 9.82 8.55
CA ILE A 15 -13.15 9.50 7.36
C ILE A 15 -12.07 10.58 7.34
N ILE A 16 -10.94 10.29 7.97
CA ILE A 16 -9.72 11.02 7.73
C ILE A 16 -9.14 10.40 6.47
N MET A 17 -9.64 10.81 5.31
CA MET A 17 -8.98 10.56 4.06
C MET A 17 -7.87 11.60 3.94
N GLU A 18 -6.64 11.20 4.24
CA GLU A 18 -5.47 12.09 4.16
C GLU A 18 -5.05 12.35 2.72
N MET A 19 -5.21 11.36 1.83
CA MET A 19 -4.86 11.49 0.41
C MET A 19 -5.84 10.71 -0.47
N ASN A 20 -6.36 11.38 -1.49
CA ASN A 20 -7.06 10.75 -2.61
C ASN A 20 -6.06 10.29 -3.68
N ILE A 21 -6.55 9.70 -4.78
CA ILE A 21 -5.68 9.17 -5.83
C ILE A 21 -4.83 10.26 -6.50
N GLN A 22 -5.33 11.48 -6.65
CA GLN A 22 -4.54 12.57 -7.22
C GLN A 22 -3.38 12.96 -6.31
N ASP A 23 -3.63 12.98 -4.99
CA ASP A 23 -2.58 13.22 -4.00
C ASP A 23 -1.54 12.10 -4.02
N VAL A 24 -1.98 10.85 -4.06
CA VAL A 24 -1.08 9.68 -4.15
C VAL A 24 -0.17 9.78 -5.37
N LYS A 25 -0.70 10.16 -6.52
CA LYS A 25 0.06 10.35 -7.76
C LYS A 25 1.13 11.45 -7.66
N ASN A 26 0.97 12.40 -6.77
CA ASN A 26 1.98 13.44 -6.51
C ASN A 26 3.19 12.91 -5.73
N TYR A 27 3.04 11.80 -5.01
CA TYR A 27 4.12 11.19 -4.22
C TYR A 27 4.76 9.97 -4.86
N LEU A 28 4.03 9.25 -5.73
CA LEU A 28 4.52 8.05 -6.39
C LEU A 28 4.64 8.26 -7.90
N PRO A 29 5.77 7.88 -8.51
CA PRO A 29 5.94 7.94 -9.97
C PRO A 29 5.22 6.82 -10.70
N HIS A 30 4.84 5.76 -10.00
CA HIS A 30 4.15 4.59 -10.54
C HIS A 30 2.85 5.00 -11.25
N ARG A 31 2.51 4.30 -12.33
CA ARG A 31 1.25 4.48 -13.09
C ARG A 31 0.71 3.11 -13.47
N TYR A 32 -0.47 3.09 -14.07
CA TYR A 32 -1.09 1.86 -14.55
C TYR A 32 -0.08 1.04 -15.39
N PRO A 33 0.02 -0.28 -15.17
CA PRO A 33 -0.78 -1.11 -14.24
C PRO A 33 -0.12 -1.31 -12.87
N PHE A 34 0.87 -0.51 -12.49
CA PHE A 34 1.76 -0.76 -11.36
C PHE A 34 1.61 0.25 -10.20
N LEU A 35 0.66 1.16 -10.27
CA LEU A 35 0.28 1.99 -9.13
C LEU A 35 -0.71 1.20 -8.26
N LEU A 36 -0.27 0.82 -7.07
CA LEU A 36 -0.99 -0.10 -6.20
C LEU A 36 -1.55 0.55 -4.92
N ILE A 37 -1.66 1.87 -4.90
CA ILE A 37 -2.25 2.62 -3.78
C ILE A 37 -3.45 3.41 -4.30
N ASP A 38 -4.62 3.20 -3.72
CA ASP A 38 -5.84 3.92 -4.08
C ASP A 38 -6.14 5.10 -3.17
N ARG A 39 -5.83 4.98 -1.87
CA ARG A 39 -5.99 6.03 -0.86
C ARG A 39 -4.97 5.90 0.25
N VAL A 40 -4.67 7.01 0.89
CA VAL A 40 -4.06 7.03 2.22
C VAL A 40 -5.13 7.43 3.22
N LEU A 41 -5.34 6.63 4.24
CA LEU A 41 -6.35 6.85 5.28
C LEU A 41 -5.79 7.62 6.45
N GLU A 42 -4.59 7.28 6.87
CA GLU A 42 -3.93 7.86 8.04
C GLU A 42 -2.44 8.03 7.76
N ILE A 43 -1.88 9.11 8.24
CA ILE A 43 -0.44 9.34 8.21
C ILE A 43 0.00 10.08 9.46
N GLU A 44 1.03 9.55 10.09
CA GLU A 44 1.80 10.23 11.13
C GLU A 44 3.22 10.40 10.59
N VAL A 45 3.54 11.63 10.20
CA VAL A 45 4.82 11.96 9.56
C VAL A 45 5.99 11.47 10.41
N GLY A 46 6.93 10.78 9.77
CA GLY A 46 8.11 10.19 10.42
C GLY A 46 7.85 8.89 11.17
N LYS A 47 6.60 8.39 11.24
CA LYS A 47 6.25 7.24 12.06
C LYS A 47 5.47 6.15 11.32
N SER A 48 4.28 6.44 10.81
CA SER A 48 3.40 5.40 10.27
C SER A 48 2.44 5.92 9.20
N LEU A 49 1.91 4.99 8.42
CA LEU A 49 0.92 5.26 7.39
C LEU A 49 0.01 4.06 7.21
N VAL A 50 -1.26 4.34 6.95
CA VAL A 50 -2.25 3.35 6.54
C VAL A 50 -2.81 3.74 5.18
N ALA A 51 -2.74 2.82 4.22
CA ALA A 51 -3.25 3.00 2.88
C ALA A 51 -4.21 1.88 2.47
N LEU A 52 -4.90 2.08 1.36
CA LEU A 52 -5.79 1.09 0.76
C LEU A 52 -5.35 0.75 -0.66
N LYS A 53 -5.44 -0.53 -1.00
CA LYS A 53 -5.45 -1.07 -2.35
C LYS A 53 -6.73 -1.86 -2.57
N ASN A 54 -7.53 -1.44 -3.52
CA ASN A 54 -8.68 -2.25 -3.98
C ASN A 54 -8.20 -3.31 -4.96
N VAL A 55 -8.51 -4.56 -4.68
CA VAL A 55 -8.18 -5.68 -5.57
C VAL A 55 -9.39 -5.94 -6.46
N THR A 56 -9.20 -5.81 -7.76
CA THR A 56 -10.26 -6.03 -8.75
C THR A 56 -9.84 -7.02 -9.83
N PHE A 57 -10.80 -7.77 -10.37
CA PHE A 57 -10.53 -8.65 -11.51
C PHE A 57 -10.08 -7.87 -12.77
N ASN A 58 -10.37 -6.58 -12.83
CA ASN A 58 -9.93 -5.68 -13.90
C ASN A 58 -8.49 -5.20 -13.72
N GLU A 59 -7.59 -6.13 -13.41
CA GLU A 59 -6.15 -5.90 -13.31
C GLU A 59 -5.41 -6.97 -14.12
N PRO A 60 -4.36 -6.61 -14.86
CA PRO A 60 -3.74 -7.51 -15.85
C PRO A 60 -3.12 -8.78 -15.27
N GLN A 61 -2.64 -8.76 -14.01
CA GLN A 61 -1.99 -9.93 -13.39
C GLN A 61 -2.94 -11.13 -13.24
N PHE A 62 -4.24 -10.91 -13.13
CA PHE A 62 -5.20 -12.00 -12.95
C PHE A 62 -5.47 -12.80 -14.22
N THR A 63 -5.04 -12.31 -15.37
CA THR A 63 -5.08 -13.08 -16.64
C THR A 63 -4.17 -14.30 -16.55
N GLY A 64 -3.03 -14.19 -15.92
CA GLY A 64 -2.02 -15.23 -15.80
C GLY A 64 -1.89 -15.89 -14.43
N HIS A 65 -2.33 -15.24 -13.38
CA HIS A 65 -2.11 -15.72 -12.01
C HIS A 65 -3.42 -15.88 -11.23
N PHE A 66 -4.23 -16.90 -11.47
CA PHE A 66 -4.07 -17.96 -12.47
C PHE A 66 -5.30 -18.01 -13.36
N PRO A 67 -5.24 -18.56 -14.57
CA PRO A 67 -6.40 -18.62 -15.48
C PRO A 67 -7.64 -19.28 -14.89
N SER A 68 -7.45 -20.29 -14.02
CA SER A 68 -8.57 -21.01 -13.38
C SER A 68 -8.95 -20.45 -12.02
N GLN A 69 -8.07 -19.65 -11.37
CA GLN A 69 -8.29 -19.09 -10.04
C GLN A 69 -7.49 -17.80 -9.87
N PRO A 70 -8.15 -16.64 -9.89
CA PRO A 70 -7.44 -15.37 -9.71
C PRO A 70 -7.00 -15.19 -8.26
N ILE A 71 -5.69 -15.12 -8.08
CA ILE A 71 -5.06 -14.90 -6.77
C ILE A 71 -4.08 -13.74 -6.94
N MET A 72 -4.13 -12.77 -6.04
CA MET A 72 -3.16 -11.68 -6.07
C MET A 72 -1.76 -12.22 -5.77
N PRO A 73 -0.79 -12.03 -6.67
CA PRO A 73 0.58 -12.46 -6.42
C PRO A 73 1.12 -11.87 -5.14
N GLY A 74 1.69 -12.69 -4.27
CA GLY A 74 2.25 -12.22 -3.00
C GLY A 74 3.33 -11.15 -3.19
N VAL A 75 4.14 -11.26 -4.23
CA VAL A 75 5.15 -10.26 -4.58
C VAL A 75 4.54 -8.90 -4.90
N MET A 76 3.33 -8.85 -5.43
CA MET A 76 2.61 -7.60 -5.68
C MET A 76 2.03 -6.99 -4.40
N ILE A 77 1.66 -7.80 -3.42
CA ILE A 77 1.28 -7.31 -2.09
C ILE A 77 2.49 -6.63 -1.42
N VAL A 78 3.66 -7.25 -1.51
CA VAL A 78 4.92 -6.65 -1.02
C VAL A 78 5.22 -5.34 -1.74
N GLU A 79 5.02 -5.28 -3.06
CA GLU A 79 5.18 -4.04 -3.83
C GLU A 79 4.19 -2.95 -3.38
N ALA A 80 2.93 -3.30 -3.13
CA ALA A 80 1.95 -2.35 -2.60
C ALA A 80 2.38 -1.79 -1.24
N LEU A 81 2.89 -2.64 -0.35
CA LEU A 81 3.47 -2.21 0.93
C LEU A 81 4.68 -1.28 0.71
N ALA A 82 5.56 -1.61 -0.23
CA ALA A 82 6.70 -0.76 -0.56
C ALA A 82 6.27 0.63 -1.07
N GLN A 83 5.24 0.70 -1.90
CA GLN A 83 4.67 1.97 -2.35
C GLN A 83 4.08 2.79 -1.20
N ALA A 84 3.40 2.16 -0.27
CA ALA A 84 2.92 2.83 0.95
C ALA A 84 4.09 3.41 1.76
N THR A 85 5.20 2.67 1.91
CA THR A 85 6.41 3.19 2.56
C THR A 85 7.00 4.39 1.82
N GLY A 86 6.92 4.40 0.49
CA GLY A 86 7.39 5.50 -0.35
C GLY A 86 6.67 6.81 -0.05
N ILE A 87 5.35 6.77 0.07
CA ILE A 87 4.55 7.95 0.43
C ILE A 87 4.96 8.46 1.81
N LEU A 88 5.11 7.57 2.79
CA LEU A 88 5.52 7.95 4.15
C LEU A 88 6.91 8.60 4.16
N ALA A 89 7.88 8.00 3.47
CA ALA A 89 9.23 8.52 3.41
C ALA A 89 9.29 9.90 2.73
N PHE A 90 8.68 10.06 1.58
CA PHE A 90 8.66 11.34 0.86
C PHE A 90 7.98 12.44 1.67
N LYS A 91 6.83 12.16 2.26
CA LYS A 91 6.13 13.16 3.08
C LYS A 91 6.88 13.50 4.36
N SER A 92 7.64 12.56 4.90
CA SER A 92 8.41 12.76 6.14
C SER A 92 9.67 13.59 5.94
N GLU A 93 10.33 13.49 4.78
CA GLU A 93 11.57 14.23 4.52
C GLU A 93 11.32 15.64 3.99
N VAL A 94 10.49 15.77 2.96
CA VAL A 94 10.38 17.03 2.21
C VAL A 94 8.94 17.51 2.02
N GLY A 95 7.95 16.78 2.53
CA GLY A 95 6.53 17.08 2.34
C GLY A 95 6.01 16.85 0.94
N LYS A 96 6.87 16.69 -0.06
CA LYS A 96 6.58 16.40 -1.48
C LYS A 96 7.70 15.55 -2.07
N PRO A 97 7.42 14.75 -3.10
CA PRO A 97 8.48 14.13 -3.88
C PRO A 97 9.36 15.22 -4.49
N ILE A 98 10.67 15.01 -4.46
CA ILE A 98 11.60 15.85 -5.19
C ILE A 98 11.57 15.41 -6.64
N ASP A 99 11.33 16.34 -7.56
CA ASP A 99 11.40 16.07 -9.00
C ASP A 99 12.72 15.42 -9.37
N GLY A 100 12.66 14.36 -10.18
CA GLY A 100 13.84 13.62 -10.62
C GLY A 100 14.40 12.63 -9.60
N GLN A 101 13.69 12.36 -8.50
CA GLN A 101 14.06 11.28 -7.59
C GLN A 101 13.23 10.02 -7.83
N ILE A 102 13.87 8.88 -7.65
CA ILE A 102 13.23 7.56 -7.64
C ILE A 102 13.32 6.94 -6.24
N TYR A 103 12.34 6.09 -5.94
CA TYR A 103 12.27 5.34 -4.70
C TYR A 103 12.47 3.87 -5.00
N MET A 104 13.46 3.26 -4.37
CA MET A 104 13.85 1.88 -4.65
C MET A 104 13.72 0.99 -3.43
N LEU A 105 13.13 -0.17 -3.65
CA LEU A 105 13.15 -1.27 -2.71
C LEU A 105 14.53 -1.96 -2.79
N VAL A 106 15.29 -1.95 -1.69
CA VAL A 106 16.65 -2.49 -1.65
C VAL A 106 16.80 -3.71 -0.74
N GLY A 107 15.80 -4.03 0.05
CA GLY A 107 15.82 -5.21 0.89
C GLY A 107 14.42 -5.65 1.30
N ILE A 108 14.23 -6.96 1.40
CA ILE A 108 13.00 -7.61 1.83
C ILE A 108 13.38 -8.69 2.82
N ASP A 109 12.85 -8.59 4.04
CA ASP A 109 13.12 -9.53 5.11
C ASP A 109 11.83 -10.01 5.78
N LYS A 110 11.89 -11.20 6.37
CA LYS A 110 10.82 -11.75 7.23
C LYS A 110 9.44 -11.73 6.56
N VAL A 111 9.40 -12.00 5.27
CA VAL A 111 8.14 -12.05 4.52
C VAL A 111 7.37 -13.32 4.85
N ARG A 112 6.08 -13.15 5.16
CA ARG A 112 5.14 -14.25 5.33
C ARG A 112 3.84 -13.96 4.60
N PHE A 113 3.38 -14.91 3.82
CA PHE A 113 2.07 -14.90 3.17
C PHE A 113 1.16 -15.86 3.92
N LYS A 114 0.22 -15.30 4.68
CA LYS A 114 -0.61 -16.07 5.61
C LYS A 114 -1.97 -16.45 5.05
N ARG A 115 -2.48 -15.68 4.09
CA ARG A 115 -3.78 -15.88 3.44
C ARG A 115 -3.71 -15.44 2.00
N MET A 116 -4.48 -16.12 1.14
CA MET A 116 -4.68 -15.68 -0.25
C MET A 116 -5.54 -14.41 -0.29
N VAL A 117 -5.23 -13.57 -1.26
CA VAL A 117 -5.98 -12.35 -1.60
C VAL A 117 -6.54 -12.51 -3.00
N GLU A 118 -7.82 -12.20 -3.16
CA GLU A 118 -8.54 -12.40 -4.43
C GLU A 118 -9.30 -11.14 -4.84
N PRO A 119 -9.74 -11.05 -6.11
CA PRO A 119 -10.58 -9.94 -6.57
C PRO A 119 -11.82 -9.78 -5.68
N GLY A 120 -12.13 -8.55 -5.33
CA GLY A 120 -13.18 -8.19 -4.38
C GLY A 120 -12.65 -7.83 -2.99
N ASP A 121 -11.42 -8.23 -2.66
CA ASP A 121 -10.79 -7.87 -1.39
C ASP A 121 -10.29 -6.43 -1.41
N GLN A 122 -10.32 -5.79 -0.25
CA GLN A 122 -9.68 -4.51 -0.02
C GLN A 122 -8.49 -4.71 0.91
N LEU A 123 -7.29 -4.47 0.41
CA LEU A 123 -6.07 -4.52 1.21
C LEU A 123 -5.93 -3.25 2.03
N ARG A 124 -5.82 -3.40 3.33
CA ARG A 124 -5.37 -2.37 4.23
C ARG A 124 -3.86 -2.53 4.42
N LEU A 125 -3.10 -1.53 4.04
CA LEU A 125 -1.65 -1.54 4.03
C LEU A 125 -1.15 -0.68 5.18
N GLU A 126 -0.50 -1.29 6.15
CA GLU A 126 -0.01 -0.62 7.36
C GLU A 126 1.51 -0.68 7.38
N VAL A 127 2.15 0.47 7.44
CA VAL A 127 3.60 0.58 7.43
C VAL A 127 4.08 1.49 8.57
N GLU A 128 5.18 1.10 9.21
CA GLU A 128 5.75 1.77 10.36
C GLU A 128 7.26 1.89 10.19
N VAL A 129 7.81 3.08 10.44
CA VAL A 129 9.26 3.31 10.40
C VAL A 129 9.93 2.61 11.57
N LEU A 130 10.89 1.75 11.29
CA LEU A 130 11.77 1.14 12.30
C LEU A 130 13.04 1.95 12.50
N THR A 131 13.75 2.24 11.41
CA THR A 131 14.99 3.01 11.46
C THR A 131 15.18 3.82 10.18
N VAL A 132 15.91 4.93 10.29
CA VAL A 132 16.43 5.70 9.18
C VAL A 132 17.92 5.90 9.42
N LYS A 133 18.76 5.30 8.58
CA LYS A 133 20.21 5.37 8.69
C LYS A 133 20.86 5.52 7.31
N ARG A 134 21.66 6.56 7.15
CA ARG A 134 22.43 6.78 5.90
C ARG A 134 21.57 6.76 4.64
N GLY A 135 20.38 7.38 4.70
CA GLY A 135 19.44 7.39 3.57
C GLY A 135 18.67 6.10 3.35
N ILE A 136 18.89 5.06 4.16
CA ILE A 136 18.14 3.81 4.11
C ILE A 136 17.05 3.82 5.17
N TRP A 137 15.83 3.66 4.71
CA TRP A 137 14.64 3.53 5.55
C TRP A 137 14.29 2.06 5.73
N LYS A 138 14.07 1.65 6.96
CA LYS A 138 13.58 0.31 7.29
C LYS A 138 12.19 0.41 7.90
N PHE A 139 11.29 -0.43 7.39
CA PHE A 139 9.88 -0.43 7.79
C PHE A 139 9.42 -1.81 8.24
N LYS A 140 8.54 -1.81 9.22
CA LYS A 140 7.70 -2.95 9.55
C LYS A 140 6.36 -2.78 8.85
N CYS A 141 5.94 -3.81 8.09
CA CYS A 141 4.78 -3.75 7.23
C CYS A 141 3.84 -4.93 7.45
N GLN A 142 2.55 -4.65 7.36
CA GLN A 142 1.54 -5.70 7.24
C GLN A 142 0.40 -5.28 6.32
N ALA A 143 -0.18 -6.26 5.62
CA ALA A 143 -1.40 -6.11 4.87
C ALA A 143 -2.51 -6.93 5.52
N THR A 144 -3.71 -6.36 5.60
CA THR A 144 -4.90 -7.04 6.15
C THR A 144 -6.06 -6.96 5.18
N VAL A 145 -6.95 -7.96 5.26
CA VAL A 145 -8.26 -7.97 4.60
C VAL A 145 -9.30 -8.30 5.66
N ASP A 146 -10.31 -7.45 5.81
CA ASP A 146 -11.37 -7.61 6.82
C ASP A 146 -10.81 -7.85 8.24
N GLY A 147 -9.74 -7.14 8.60
CA GLY A 147 -9.08 -7.21 9.89
C GLY A 147 -8.16 -8.42 10.08
N LYS A 148 -8.03 -9.31 9.08
CA LYS A 148 -7.17 -10.48 9.15
C LYS A 148 -5.87 -10.24 8.42
N VAL A 149 -4.74 -10.53 9.07
CA VAL A 149 -3.41 -10.37 8.45
C VAL A 149 -3.24 -11.37 7.30
N VAL A 150 -2.93 -10.85 6.11
CA VAL A 150 -2.66 -11.67 4.92
C VAL A 150 -1.17 -11.74 4.59
N THR A 151 -0.42 -10.69 4.89
CA THR A 151 1.02 -10.61 4.61
C THR A 151 1.72 -9.76 5.66
N THR A 152 2.90 -10.18 6.07
CA THR A 152 3.83 -9.40 6.89
C THR A 152 5.19 -9.32 6.21
N ALA A 153 5.91 -8.23 6.42
CA ALA A 153 7.25 -8.05 5.87
C ALA A 153 8.02 -6.96 6.63
N GLU A 154 9.34 -7.02 6.55
CA GLU A 154 10.21 -5.87 6.80
C GLU A 154 10.81 -5.42 5.47
N LEU A 155 10.72 -4.15 5.16
CA LEU A 155 11.18 -3.58 3.89
C LEU A 155 12.26 -2.54 4.15
N MET A 156 13.27 -2.54 3.28
CA MET A 156 14.29 -1.49 3.25
C MET A 156 14.22 -0.76 1.91
N CYS A 157 14.18 0.55 1.98
CA CYS A 157 14.03 1.40 0.81
C CYS A 157 15.00 2.57 0.89
N THR A 158 15.36 3.11 -0.28
CA THR A 158 16.18 4.30 -0.40
C THR A 158 15.68 5.21 -1.51
N GLN A 159 15.98 6.48 -1.40
CA GLN A 159 15.77 7.46 -2.46
C GLN A 159 17.07 7.66 -3.23
N LYS A 160 16.97 7.79 -4.53
CA LYS A 160 18.10 8.06 -5.42
C LYS A 160 17.68 9.09 -6.47
N ALA A 161 18.61 9.99 -6.82
CA ALA A 161 18.41 10.85 -7.98
C ALA A 161 18.27 9.99 -9.24
N ALA A 162 17.29 10.32 -10.11
CA ALA A 162 17.20 9.71 -11.43
C ALA A 162 18.34 10.19 -12.31
N ASP A 163 18.96 9.26 -13.04
CA ASP A 163 20.04 9.57 -13.99
C ASP A 163 19.51 10.32 -15.22
#